data_f2e93b0b9d0e5bb0e676bb8f95d718ec
#
_entry.id   f2e93b0b9d0e5bb0e676bb8f95d718ec
#
_cell.length_a   1.000
_cell.length_b   1.000
_cell.length_c   1.000
_cell.angle_alpha   90.00
_cell.angle_beta   90.00
_cell.angle_gamma   90.00
#
_symmetry.space_group_name_H-M   'P 1'
#
loop_
_entity.id
_entity.type
_entity.pdbx_description
1 polymer ?
#
loop_
_entity_poly.entity_id
_entity_poly.type
_entity_poly.pdbx_seq_one_letter_code
_entity_poly.pdbx_strand_id
1 'polypeptide(L)'
;IPIDLIFLDIIMPLLNGIDTAREIRSMGLTVPVIFLTSSREFALDSYDVKAFHYLLKPVNTLKLFSVMDDFFKTYHVPAETFVAHTADGFCSITLNDVDYLEAQNKQVLVCLSNGTTLKIRELFVKCEGVFTPEKGFFKCHRSYIVNLSHIKQFTRTMVTTGISSVPISRNNYSAFKDAYFSYMFDSNSG
;
A
#
# COMPACT_ATOMS: atom_id res chain seq x y z
N ILE A 1 15.92 -0.02 0.05
CA ILE A 1 15.03 1.16 0.03
C ILE A 1 14.11 0.98 -1.16
N PRO A 2 12.78 0.96 -0.99
CA PRO A 2 11.86 0.93 -2.12
C PRO A 2 12.02 2.21 -2.94
N ILE A 3 11.91 2.08 -4.25
CA ILE A 3 11.93 3.21 -5.20
C ILE A 3 10.52 3.32 -5.78
N ASP A 4 9.90 4.48 -5.61
CA ASP A 4 8.51 4.70 -6.05
C ASP A 4 8.45 5.27 -7.47
N LEU A 5 9.50 5.96 -7.93
CA LEU A 5 9.57 6.61 -9.23
C LEU A 5 11.03 6.80 -9.65
N ILE A 6 11.31 6.63 -10.95
CA ILE A 6 12.60 6.90 -11.55
C ILE A 6 12.49 8.03 -12.58
N PHE A 7 13.30 9.09 -12.43
CA PHE A 7 13.56 10.03 -13.49
C PHE A 7 14.83 9.59 -14.22
N LEU A 8 14.75 9.39 -15.53
CA LEU A 8 15.81 8.81 -16.31
C LEU A 8 16.10 9.67 -17.55
N ASP A 9 17.34 10.16 -17.67
CA ASP A 9 17.77 10.79 -18.92
C ASP A 9 17.97 9.73 -19.99
N ILE A 10 17.53 10.01 -21.21
CA ILE A 10 17.74 9.09 -22.35
C ILE A 10 19.17 9.22 -22.89
N ILE A 11 19.66 10.45 -23.01
CA ILE A 11 20.97 10.73 -23.62
C ILE A 11 22.02 10.74 -22.52
N MET A 12 22.60 9.57 -22.26
CA MET A 12 23.68 9.39 -21.28
C MET A 12 24.89 8.70 -21.94
N PRO A 13 26.13 8.96 -21.45
CA PRO A 13 27.31 8.24 -21.91
C PRO A 13 27.20 6.74 -21.53
N LEU A 14 27.71 5.86 -22.40
CA LEU A 14 27.86 4.40 -22.23
C LEU A 14 26.56 3.60 -22.38
N LEU A 15 25.51 3.89 -21.63
CA LEU A 15 24.21 3.22 -21.69
C LEU A 15 23.12 4.28 -21.81
N ASN A 16 22.27 4.19 -22.82
CA ASN A 16 21.16 5.14 -22.95
C ASN A 16 20.01 4.78 -21.98
N GLY A 17 19.17 5.77 -21.69
CA GLY A 17 18.08 5.58 -20.72
C GLY A 17 17.04 4.55 -21.16
N ILE A 18 16.80 4.37 -22.47
CA ILE A 18 15.85 3.36 -22.97
C ILE A 18 16.37 1.96 -22.67
N ASP A 19 17.66 1.70 -22.92
CA ASP A 19 18.28 0.40 -22.63
C ASP A 19 18.32 0.13 -21.12
N THR A 20 18.60 1.16 -20.31
CA THR A 20 18.49 1.08 -18.84
C THR A 20 17.07 0.68 -18.40
N ALA A 21 16.04 1.31 -19.00
CA ALA A 21 14.65 0.97 -18.67
C ALA A 21 14.29 -0.47 -19.12
N ARG A 22 14.79 -0.93 -20.28
CA ARG A 22 14.63 -2.33 -20.71
C ARG A 22 15.25 -3.31 -19.72
N GLU A 23 16.42 -2.99 -19.21
CA GLU A 23 17.11 -3.80 -18.20
C GLU A 23 16.32 -3.87 -16.89
N ILE A 24 15.81 -2.73 -16.41
CA ILE A 24 14.89 -2.68 -15.26
C ILE A 24 13.67 -3.59 -15.47
N ARG A 25 13.04 -3.54 -16.66
CA ARG A 25 11.88 -4.40 -16.99
C ARG A 25 12.26 -5.88 -17.08
N SER A 26 13.46 -6.20 -17.61
CA SER A 26 13.94 -7.58 -17.68
C SER A 26 14.17 -8.22 -16.32
N MET A 27 14.44 -7.39 -15.28
CA MET A 27 14.53 -7.80 -13.87
C MET A 27 13.15 -8.02 -13.21
N GLY A 28 12.05 -7.86 -13.95
CA GLY A 28 10.69 -7.96 -13.42
C GLY A 28 10.22 -6.75 -12.61
N LEU A 29 10.97 -5.64 -12.63
CA LEU A 29 10.62 -4.43 -11.90
C LEU A 29 9.65 -3.57 -12.72
N THR A 30 8.53 -3.19 -12.10
CA THR A 30 7.46 -2.37 -12.71
C THR A 30 7.47 -0.92 -12.24
N VAL A 31 8.53 -0.49 -11.54
CA VAL A 31 8.65 0.88 -11.04
C VAL A 31 8.41 1.90 -12.17
N PRO A 32 7.56 2.93 -11.94
CA PRO A 32 7.29 3.96 -12.93
C PRO A 32 8.56 4.71 -13.35
N VAL A 33 8.71 4.91 -14.64
CA VAL A 33 9.85 5.64 -15.22
C VAL A 33 9.33 6.87 -15.97
N ILE A 34 9.86 8.03 -15.65
CA ILE A 34 9.67 9.27 -16.40
C ILE A 34 10.97 9.60 -17.14
N PHE A 35 10.92 9.62 -18.44
CA PHE A 35 12.08 10.03 -19.22
C PHE A 35 12.25 11.55 -19.27
N LEU A 36 13.49 11.99 -19.11
CA LEU A 36 13.93 13.37 -19.34
C LEU A 36 14.89 13.37 -20.53
N THR A 37 14.62 14.14 -21.60
CA THR A 37 15.50 14.14 -22.79
C THR A 37 15.45 15.45 -23.56
N SER A 38 16.49 15.73 -24.30
CA SER A 38 16.55 16.85 -25.24
C SER A 38 16.06 16.50 -26.66
N SER A 39 15.83 15.21 -26.98
CA SER A 39 15.37 14.77 -28.32
C SER A 39 13.93 14.23 -28.25
N ARG A 40 13.16 14.43 -29.33
CA ARG A 40 11.80 13.89 -29.50
C ARG A 40 11.79 12.51 -30.17
N GLU A 41 12.90 12.08 -30.70
CA GLU A 41 13.00 10.86 -31.52
C GLU A 41 12.70 9.58 -30.72
N PHE A 42 13.01 9.58 -29.43
CA PHE A 42 12.85 8.42 -28.55
C PHE A 42 11.42 8.26 -27.96
N ALA A 43 10.45 9.06 -28.42
CA ALA A 43 9.10 8.99 -27.87
C ALA A 43 8.43 7.62 -28.12
N LEU A 44 8.66 7.02 -29.29
CA LEU A 44 8.14 5.69 -29.63
C LEU A 44 8.80 4.58 -28.80
N ASP A 45 10.12 4.63 -28.64
CA ASP A 45 10.88 3.65 -27.84
C ASP A 45 10.46 3.66 -26.34
N SER A 46 9.99 4.81 -25.85
CA SER A 46 9.50 4.92 -24.48
C SER A 46 8.21 4.10 -24.22
N TYR A 47 7.41 3.86 -25.26
CA TYR A 47 6.22 2.99 -25.20
C TYR A 47 6.60 1.53 -24.98
N ASP A 48 7.65 1.05 -25.63
CA ASP A 48 8.09 -0.35 -25.53
C ASP A 48 8.49 -0.76 -24.11
N VAL A 49 9.03 0.21 -23.33
CA VAL A 49 9.44 0.01 -21.94
C VAL A 49 8.35 0.39 -20.93
N LYS A 50 7.12 0.69 -21.41
CA LYS A 50 5.99 1.12 -20.58
C LYS A 50 6.38 2.28 -19.65
N ALA A 51 6.98 3.33 -20.23
CA ALA A 51 7.29 4.55 -19.48
C ALA A 51 5.99 5.21 -18.98
N PHE A 52 6.02 5.73 -17.76
CA PHE A 52 4.89 6.48 -17.22
C PHE A 52 4.71 7.81 -17.94
N HIS A 53 5.81 8.50 -18.21
CA HIS A 53 5.77 9.76 -18.96
C HIS A 53 7.12 10.08 -19.63
N TYR A 54 7.08 11.11 -20.49
CA TYR A 54 8.19 11.61 -21.28
C TYR A 54 8.20 13.14 -21.22
N LEU A 55 9.31 13.75 -20.75
CA LEU A 55 9.47 15.19 -20.60
C LEU A 55 10.65 15.68 -21.40
N LEU A 56 10.43 16.73 -22.20
CA LEU A 56 11.49 17.38 -22.96
C LEU A 56 12.26 18.40 -22.10
N LYS A 57 13.56 18.42 -22.24
CA LYS A 57 14.45 19.47 -21.71
C LYS A 57 14.45 20.70 -22.65
N PRO A 58 14.44 21.94 -22.11
CA PRO A 58 14.32 22.30 -20.69
C PRO A 58 12.95 21.94 -20.13
N VAL A 59 12.91 21.32 -18.93
CA VAL A 59 11.68 20.84 -18.32
C VAL A 59 10.80 22.02 -17.93
N ASN A 60 9.61 22.08 -18.51
CA ASN A 60 8.61 23.06 -18.10
C ASN A 60 8.02 22.68 -16.73
N THR A 61 8.09 23.59 -15.76
CA THR A 61 7.67 23.37 -14.38
C THR A 61 6.18 23.00 -14.27
N LEU A 62 5.30 23.66 -15.04
CA LEU A 62 3.86 23.37 -15.04
C LEU A 62 3.59 21.94 -15.59
N LYS A 63 4.33 21.55 -16.65
CA LYS A 63 4.22 20.20 -17.21
C LYS A 63 4.72 19.15 -16.21
N LEU A 64 5.85 19.43 -15.52
CA LEU A 64 6.37 18.53 -14.49
C LEU A 64 5.36 18.35 -13.37
N PHE A 65 4.78 19.42 -12.85
CA PHE A 65 3.75 19.33 -11.79
C PHE A 65 2.53 18.55 -12.25
N SER A 66 2.03 18.79 -13.47
CA SER A 66 0.92 18.00 -14.03
C SER A 66 1.25 16.50 -14.07
N VAL A 67 2.45 16.14 -14.50
CA VAL A 67 2.89 14.72 -14.56
C VAL A 67 3.03 14.13 -13.15
N MET A 68 3.52 14.91 -12.18
CA MET A 68 3.60 14.46 -10.79
C MET A 68 2.23 14.31 -10.16
N ASP A 69 1.28 15.21 -10.45
CA ASP A 69 -0.11 15.06 -10.00
C ASP A 69 -0.76 13.79 -10.56
N ASP A 70 -0.52 13.47 -11.84
CA ASP A 70 -1.02 12.25 -12.45
C ASP A 70 -0.34 11.00 -11.86
N PHE A 71 0.96 11.08 -11.54
CA PHE A 71 1.68 10.03 -10.83
C PHE A 71 1.06 9.77 -9.45
N PHE A 72 0.86 10.81 -8.65
CA PHE A 72 0.27 10.68 -7.32
C PHE A 72 -1.18 10.17 -7.37
N LYS A 73 -1.97 10.55 -8.35
CA LYS A 73 -3.31 9.99 -8.55
C LYS A 73 -3.29 8.51 -8.94
N THR A 74 -2.27 8.10 -9.70
CA THR A 74 -2.17 6.73 -10.21
C THR A 74 -1.57 5.77 -9.18
N TYR A 75 -0.53 6.21 -8.48
CA TYR A 75 0.26 5.36 -7.59
C TYR A 75 0.10 5.67 -6.10
N HIS A 76 -0.40 6.86 -5.75
CA HIS A 76 -0.75 7.23 -4.39
C HIS A 76 -2.27 7.35 -4.28
N VAL A 77 -2.94 6.22 -4.12
CA VAL A 77 -4.34 6.25 -3.67
C VAL A 77 -4.36 7.00 -2.34
N PRO A 78 -5.22 8.04 -2.17
CA PRO A 78 -5.33 8.72 -0.88
C PRO A 78 -5.53 7.69 0.21
N ALA A 79 -4.67 7.72 1.22
CA ALA A 79 -4.76 6.76 2.31
C ALA A 79 -6.16 6.86 2.93
N GLU A 80 -6.91 5.76 2.92
CA GLU A 80 -8.20 5.72 3.58
C GLU A 80 -8.01 5.99 5.07
N THR A 81 -8.83 6.88 5.62
CA THR A 81 -8.79 7.24 7.03
C THR A 81 -10.11 6.93 7.71
N PHE A 82 -10.01 6.56 8.97
CA PHE A 82 -11.14 6.38 9.87
C PHE A 82 -11.07 7.43 10.98
N VAL A 83 -12.12 8.27 11.09
CA VAL A 83 -12.23 9.24 12.18
C VAL A 83 -12.96 8.59 13.35
N ALA A 84 -12.30 8.51 14.50
CA ALA A 84 -12.79 7.85 15.69
C ALA A 84 -12.81 8.81 16.90
N HIS A 85 -13.75 8.55 17.83
CA HIS A 85 -13.79 9.25 19.13
C HIS A 85 -12.74 8.66 20.07
N THR A 86 -12.03 9.53 20.76
CA THR A 86 -11.12 9.17 21.87
C THR A 86 -11.64 9.75 23.19
N ALA A 87 -10.86 9.64 24.26
CA ALA A 87 -11.18 10.29 25.53
C ALA A 87 -11.10 11.83 25.41
N ASP A 88 -10.19 12.33 24.58
CA ASP A 88 -9.79 13.72 24.49
C ASP A 88 -10.36 14.42 23.22
N GLY A 89 -11.22 13.75 22.46
CA GLY A 89 -11.81 14.31 21.24
C GLY A 89 -11.86 13.31 20.08
N PHE A 90 -11.40 13.72 18.90
CA PHE A 90 -11.38 12.91 17.69
C PHE A 90 -9.95 12.66 17.24
N CYS A 91 -9.71 11.50 16.64
CA CYS A 91 -8.46 11.22 15.93
C CYS A 91 -8.77 10.67 14.53
N SER A 92 -7.91 10.99 13.57
CA SER A 92 -7.90 10.39 12.25
C SER A 92 -6.88 9.25 12.23
N ILE A 93 -7.30 8.07 11.81
CA ILE A 93 -6.48 6.86 11.78
C ILE A 93 -6.37 6.43 10.32
N THR A 94 -5.16 6.38 9.79
CA THR A 94 -4.88 5.83 8.46
C THR A 94 -5.05 4.31 8.51
N LEU A 95 -5.90 3.75 7.64
CA LEU A 95 -6.17 2.32 7.67
C LEU A 95 -4.90 1.49 7.42
N ASN A 96 -4.05 1.90 6.50
CA ASN A 96 -2.81 1.21 6.19
C ASN A 96 -1.81 1.14 7.37
N ASP A 97 -1.93 2.07 8.33
CA ASP A 97 -1.07 2.07 9.51
C ASP A 97 -1.58 1.12 10.60
N VAL A 98 -2.83 0.64 10.48
CA VAL A 98 -3.43 -0.25 11.47
C VAL A 98 -2.92 -1.67 11.31
N ASP A 99 -2.38 -2.23 12.39
CA ASP A 99 -1.89 -3.60 12.46
C ASP A 99 -3.03 -4.56 12.82
N TYR A 100 -3.75 -4.25 13.88
CA TYR A 100 -4.98 -4.96 14.27
C TYR A 100 -5.86 -4.10 15.19
N LEU A 101 -7.11 -4.53 15.35
CA LEU A 101 -8.05 -3.99 16.32
C LEU A 101 -8.41 -5.06 17.36
N GLU A 102 -8.55 -4.63 18.61
CA GLU A 102 -8.98 -5.48 19.73
C GLU A 102 -10.19 -4.86 20.43
N ALA A 103 -11.27 -5.64 20.57
CA ALA A 103 -12.42 -5.27 21.39
C ALA A 103 -12.09 -5.51 22.87
N GLN A 104 -12.09 -4.46 23.68
CA GLN A 104 -11.80 -4.55 25.12
C GLN A 104 -12.72 -3.63 25.94
N ASN A 105 -13.50 -4.21 26.88
CA ASN A 105 -14.27 -3.47 27.87
C ASN A 105 -15.09 -2.27 27.33
N LYS A 106 -15.90 -2.46 26.29
CA LYS A 106 -16.70 -1.43 25.60
C LYS A 106 -15.88 -0.34 24.86
N GLN A 107 -14.62 -0.58 24.65
CA GLN A 107 -13.72 0.25 23.85
C GLN A 107 -13.07 -0.62 22.78
N VAL A 108 -12.47 0.00 21.79
CA VAL A 108 -11.64 -0.67 20.80
C VAL A 108 -10.21 -0.14 20.93
N LEU A 109 -9.26 -1.04 21.05
CA LEU A 109 -7.85 -0.73 20.92
C LEU A 109 -7.49 -0.85 19.45
N VAL A 110 -6.94 0.22 18.86
CA VAL A 110 -6.38 0.23 17.52
C VAL A 110 -4.88 0.22 17.67
N CYS A 111 -4.26 -0.89 17.31
CA CYS A 111 -2.80 -1.06 17.38
C CYS A 111 -2.20 -0.73 16.02
N LEU A 112 -1.28 0.23 15.99
CA LEU A 112 -0.63 0.71 14.78
C LEU A 112 0.70 -0.04 14.54
N SER A 113 1.11 -0.13 13.30
CA SER A 113 2.34 -0.82 12.86
C SER A 113 3.64 -0.25 13.47
N ASN A 114 3.60 0.99 13.96
CA ASN A 114 4.69 1.63 14.69
C ASN A 114 4.72 1.27 16.20
N GLY A 115 3.81 0.40 16.68
CA GLY A 115 3.69 0.01 18.09
C GLY A 115 2.79 0.93 18.94
N THR A 116 2.29 2.02 18.39
CA THR A 116 1.36 2.90 19.11
C THR A 116 -0.01 2.22 19.24
N THR A 117 -0.64 2.34 20.42
CA THR A 117 -2.01 1.86 20.65
C THR A 117 -2.93 3.03 20.96
N LEU A 118 -3.98 3.17 20.17
CA LEU A 118 -5.03 4.17 20.35
C LEU A 118 -6.26 3.54 21.00
N LYS A 119 -6.81 4.18 22.02
CA LYS A 119 -8.08 3.77 22.66
C LYS A 119 -9.22 4.59 22.07
N ILE A 120 -10.10 3.95 21.32
CA ILE A 120 -11.25 4.62 20.71
C ILE A 120 -12.56 4.19 21.39
N ARG A 121 -13.51 5.15 21.48
CA ARG A 121 -14.84 4.96 22.06
C ARG A 121 -15.86 4.64 20.97
N GLU A 122 -15.59 3.58 20.22
CA GLU A 122 -16.46 3.11 19.15
C GLU A 122 -16.95 1.69 19.46
N LEU A 123 -18.10 1.34 18.92
CA LEU A 123 -18.57 -0.05 18.98
C LEU A 123 -17.73 -0.90 18.02
N PHE A 124 -17.32 -2.08 18.46
CA PHE A 124 -16.53 -2.98 17.62
C PHE A 124 -17.26 -3.35 16.32
N VAL A 125 -18.58 -3.50 16.34
CA VAL A 125 -19.40 -3.74 15.15
C VAL A 125 -19.32 -2.59 14.13
N LYS A 126 -19.16 -1.35 14.59
CA LYS A 126 -18.93 -0.20 13.69
C LYS A 126 -17.57 -0.31 13.02
N CYS A 127 -16.55 -0.73 13.76
CA CYS A 127 -15.22 -0.99 13.20
C CYS A 127 -15.26 -2.13 12.17
N GLU A 128 -16.06 -3.19 12.39
CA GLU A 128 -16.24 -4.27 11.41
C GLU A 128 -16.77 -3.74 10.05
N GLY A 129 -17.62 -2.71 10.07
CA GLY A 129 -18.13 -2.08 8.84
C GLY A 129 -17.12 -1.16 8.12
N VAL A 130 -16.03 -0.77 8.80
CA VAL A 130 -14.98 0.07 8.23
C VAL A 130 -13.76 -0.76 7.80
N PHE A 131 -13.34 -1.68 8.66
CA PHE A 131 -12.17 -2.54 8.46
C PHE A 131 -12.61 -3.87 7.85
N THR A 132 -12.90 -3.84 6.54
CA THR A 132 -13.52 -4.94 5.79
C THR A 132 -12.49 -5.73 4.97
N PRO A 133 -12.83 -6.95 4.50
CA PRO A 133 -11.95 -7.74 3.64
C PRO A 133 -11.53 -7.01 2.36
N GLU A 134 -12.42 -6.22 1.76
CA GLU A 134 -12.14 -5.43 0.55
C GLU A 134 -11.05 -4.37 0.79
N LYS A 135 -10.86 -3.97 2.05
CA LYS A 135 -9.82 -3.04 2.50
C LYS A 135 -8.61 -3.74 3.11
N GLY A 136 -8.50 -5.05 2.92
CA GLY A 136 -7.38 -5.84 3.42
C GLY A 136 -7.46 -6.21 4.90
N PHE A 137 -8.67 -6.20 5.52
CA PHE A 137 -8.83 -6.58 6.93
C PHE A 137 -9.65 -7.86 7.06
N PHE A 138 -9.39 -8.63 8.12
CA PHE A 138 -10.13 -9.85 8.40
C PHE A 138 -10.44 -10.01 9.89
N LYS A 139 -11.71 -10.29 10.22
CA LYS A 139 -12.15 -10.62 11.59
C LYS A 139 -11.76 -12.05 11.92
N CYS A 140 -10.54 -12.24 12.42
CA CYS A 140 -10.01 -13.56 12.75
C CYS A 140 -10.55 -14.13 14.08
N HIS A 141 -11.08 -13.28 14.98
CA HIS A 141 -11.64 -13.67 16.26
C HIS A 141 -12.84 -12.79 16.60
N ARG A 142 -13.70 -13.22 17.55
CA ARG A 142 -14.85 -12.40 18.01
C ARG A 142 -14.45 -11.00 18.51
N SER A 143 -13.20 -10.84 18.93
CA SER A 143 -12.66 -9.60 19.49
C SER A 143 -11.48 -9.04 18.71
N TYR A 144 -11.10 -9.62 17.56
CA TYR A 144 -9.94 -9.18 16.79
C TYR A 144 -10.23 -9.06 15.29
N ILE A 145 -9.79 -7.96 14.72
CA ILE A 145 -9.68 -7.73 13.27
C ILE A 145 -8.21 -7.46 12.97
N VAL A 146 -7.62 -8.16 12.01
CA VAL A 146 -6.21 -8.05 11.65
C VAL A 146 -6.07 -7.50 10.22
N ASN A 147 -5.03 -6.71 10.00
CA ASN A 147 -4.63 -6.26 8.65
C ASN A 147 -3.86 -7.39 7.95
N LEU A 148 -4.37 -7.86 6.82
CA LEU A 148 -3.78 -8.96 6.07
C LEU A 148 -2.41 -8.61 5.48
N SER A 149 -2.17 -7.33 5.15
CA SER A 149 -0.88 -6.86 4.61
C SER A 149 0.26 -6.90 5.64
N HIS A 150 -0.06 -6.86 6.93
CA HIS A 150 0.93 -6.82 8.01
C HIS A 150 1.29 -8.19 8.57
N ILE A 151 0.65 -9.26 8.08
CA ILE A 151 0.89 -10.63 8.56
C ILE A 151 2.29 -11.10 8.15
N LYS A 152 3.06 -11.55 9.14
CA LYS A 152 4.38 -12.17 8.95
C LYS A 152 4.29 -13.69 8.89
N GLN A 153 3.46 -14.26 9.76
CA GLN A 153 3.19 -15.70 9.78
C GLN A 153 1.87 -15.98 10.51
N PHE A 154 1.31 -17.15 10.30
CA PHE A 154 0.17 -17.61 11.08
C PHE A 154 0.19 -19.13 11.31
N THR A 155 -0.48 -19.54 12.36
CA THR A 155 -0.76 -20.93 12.71
C THR A 155 -2.28 -21.17 12.73
N ARG A 156 -2.73 -22.35 13.14
CA ARG A 156 -4.19 -22.61 13.30
C ARG A 156 -4.85 -21.79 14.37
N THR A 157 -4.10 -21.23 15.30
CA THR A 157 -4.63 -20.55 16.50
C THR A 157 -4.16 -19.11 16.66
N MET A 158 -3.13 -18.69 15.97
CA MET A 158 -2.50 -17.38 16.12
C MET A 158 -2.10 -16.78 14.78
N VAL A 159 -2.26 -15.47 14.66
CA VAL A 159 -1.66 -14.63 13.61
C VAL A 159 -0.57 -13.78 14.24
N THR A 160 0.60 -13.74 13.65
CA THR A 160 1.71 -12.88 14.07
C THR A 160 1.90 -11.78 13.03
N THR A 161 1.86 -10.54 13.50
CA THR A 161 2.19 -9.33 12.74
C THR A 161 3.63 -8.89 13.02
N GLY A 162 4.02 -7.71 12.55
CA GLY A 162 5.35 -7.17 12.83
C GLY A 162 5.63 -6.87 14.30
N ILE A 163 4.58 -6.62 15.08
CA ILE A 163 4.68 -6.14 16.48
C ILE A 163 3.98 -7.03 17.51
N SER A 164 3.04 -7.89 17.11
CA SER A 164 2.21 -8.64 18.05
C SER A 164 1.72 -9.96 17.47
N SER A 165 1.06 -10.75 18.33
CA SER A 165 0.34 -11.96 17.94
C SER A 165 -1.09 -11.90 18.46
N VAL A 166 -2.07 -12.14 17.57
CA VAL A 166 -3.50 -12.14 17.88
C VAL A 166 -4.12 -13.52 17.64
N PRO A 167 -5.14 -13.94 18.43
CA PRO A 167 -5.74 -15.26 18.29
C PRO A 167 -6.63 -15.38 17.06
N ILE A 168 -6.63 -16.57 16.46
CA ILE A 168 -7.64 -17.00 15.47
C ILE A 168 -8.62 -17.92 16.15
N SER A 169 -9.91 -17.67 15.97
CA SER A 169 -10.93 -18.65 16.42
C SER A 169 -10.91 -19.88 15.51
N ARG A 170 -11.15 -21.07 16.09
CA ARG A 170 -11.12 -22.33 15.35
C ARG A 170 -12.03 -22.33 14.12
N ASN A 171 -13.23 -21.74 14.28
CA ASN A 171 -14.22 -21.67 13.20
C ASN A 171 -13.83 -20.70 12.07
N ASN A 172 -12.98 -19.72 12.35
CA ASN A 172 -12.57 -18.71 11.38
C ASN A 172 -11.28 -19.09 10.63
N TYR A 173 -10.59 -20.16 11.05
CA TYR A 173 -9.26 -20.48 10.47
C TYR A 173 -9.31 -20.75 8.97
N SER A 174 -10.30 -21.53 8.48
CA SER A 174 -10.41 -21.82 7.04
C SER A 174 -10.68 -20.53 6.25
N ALA A 175 -11.70 -19.78 6.66
CA ALA A 175 -12.06 -18.51 5.99
C ALA A 175 -10.92 -17.48 6.05
N PHE A 176 -10.18 -17.42 7.18
CA PHE A 176 -9.01 -16.57 7.31
C PHE A 176 -7.91 -16.94 6.32
N LYS A 177 -7.60 -18.24 6.22
CA LYS A 177 -6.58 -18.76 5.30
C LYS A 177 -6.93 -18.41 3.86
N ASP A 178 -8.19 -18.65 3.46
CA ASP A 178 -8.67 -18.38 2.11
C ASP A 178 -8.60 -16.87 1.80
N ALA A 179 -9.04 -16.01 2.73
CA ALA A 179 -8.96 -14.54 2.60
C ALA A 179 -7.50 -14.05 2.49
N TYR A 180 -6.59 -14.60 3.30
CA TYR A 180 -5.17 -14.22 3.24
C TYR A 180 -4.54 -14.56 1.91
N PHE A 181 -4.78 -15.77 1.40
CA PHE A 181 -4.21 -16.17 0.10
C PHE A 181 -4.83 -15.38 -1.05
N SER A 182 -6.16 -15.16 -1.07
CA SER A 182 -6.79 -14.29 -2.08
C SER A 182 -6.17 -12.89 -2.06
N TYR A 183 -6.02 -12.28 -0.88
CA TYR A 183 -5.39 -10.97 -0.73
C TYR A 183 -3.96 -10.94 -1.29
N MET A 184 -3.15 -11.97 -0.99
CA MET A 184 -1.76 -12.05 -1.48
C MET A 184 -1.66 -12.28 -2.99
N PHE A 185 -2.60 -13.02 -3.59
CA PHE A 185 -2.63 -13.25 -5.03
C PHE A 185 -3.11 -12.00 -5.78
N ASP A 186 -4.17 -11.34 -5.30
CA ASP A 186 -4.70 -10.12 -5.90
C ASP A 186 -3.68 -8.96 -5.83
N SER A 187 -2.94 -8.86 -4.72
CA SER A 187 -1.89 -7.85 -4.53
C SER A 187 -0.65 -8.05 -5.42
N ASN A 188 -0.43 -9.27 -5.95
CA ASN A 188 0.69 -9.58 -6.84
C ASN A 188 0.32 -9.53 -8.33
N SER A 189 -0.94 -9.23 -8.68
CA SER A 189 -1.46 -9.22 -10.06
C SER A 189 -1.62 -7.79 -10.63
N GLY A 190 -1.16 -6.75 -9.88
CA GLY A 190 -1.23 -5.33 -10.26
C GLY A 190 0.11 -4.75 -10.75
#